data_b1cd4dbf5ad48e0a4c1a28505562e6e8
#
_entry.id   b1cd4dbf5ad48e0a4c1a28505562e6e8
#
_cell.length_a   1.000
_cell.length_b   1.000
_cell.length_c   1.000
_cell.angle_alpha   90.00
_cell.angle_beta   90.00
_cell.angle_gamma   90.00
#
_symmetry.space_group_name_H-M   'P 1'
#
loop_
_entity.id
_entity.type
_entity.pdbx_description
1 polymer ?
#
loop_
_entity_poly.entity_id
_entity_poly.type
_entity_poly.pdbx_seq_one_letter_code
_entity_poly.pdbx_strand_id
1 'polypeptide(L)'
;AWPAKTRSMPQFTYVSNSSDFFFGRATSGKPVNERTAMTATAVYACVRILAEAVAQLPLHVYEYREDGGKELVHGHPLYHILHDEPNPEMTSFVFRETLMSHLLIWGNAYAQIIRNGAGRVLGLYPLLPDKVEVERDEHGRLYYIYTRSSDENPNFKGNGQYVLKQDDVLHIPGLGFDGLIGYSPIAMAKNAVGMTLACE
;
A
#
# COMPACT_ATOMS: atom_id res chain seq x y z
N ALA A 1 -41.56 -17.19 -22.65
CA ALA A 1 -40.41 -17.35 -21.76
C ALA A 1 -39.14 -17.12 -22.61
N TRP A 2 -38.47 -16.00 -22.37
CA TRP A 2 -37.17 -15.68 -22.97
C TRP A 2 -36.05 -16.33 -22.15
N PRO A 3 -35.06 -16.99 -22.78
CA PRO A 3 -33.93 -17.52 -22.04
C PRO A 3 -33.05 -16.35 -21.59
N ALA A 4 -32.82 -16.28 -20.29
CA ALA A 4 -31.85 -15.35 -19.68
C ALA A 4 -30.45 -15.70 -20.23
N LYS A 5 -29.91 -14.87 -21.13
CA LYS A 5 -28.49 -14.88 -21.47
C LYS A 5 -27.73 -14.37 -20.24
N THR A 6 -27.11 -15.28 -19.53
CA THR A 6 -26.05 -14.97 -18.56
C THR A 6 -24.92 -14.26 -19.32
N ARG A 7 -24.89 -12.94 -19.25
CA ARG A 7 -23.76 -12.13 -19.69
C ARG A 7 -22.68 -12.32 -18.65
N SER A 8 -21.68 -13.13 -18.94
CA SER A 8 -20.44 -13.12 -18.19
C SER A 8 -19.88 -11.69 -18.27
N MET A 9 -19.87 -10.99 -17.15
CA MET A 9 -19.14 -9.72 -17.07
C MET A 9 -17.68 -10.02 -17.35
N PRO A 10 -16.98 -9.17 -18.14
CA PRO A 10 -15.54 -9.31 -18.29
C PRO A 10 -14.92 -9.21 -16.91
N GLN A 11 -14.17 -10.23 -16.52
CA GLN A 11 -13.29 -10.16 -15.35
C GLN A 11 -12.25 -9.09 -15.69
N PHE A 12 -12.39 -7.91 -15.10
CA PHE A 12 -11.33 -6.93 -15.08
C PHE A 12 -10.31 -7.42 -14.07
N THR A 13 -9.39 -8.24 -14.52
CA THR A 13 -8.17 -8.52 -13.76
C THR A 13 -7.36 -7.23 -13.78
N TYR A 14 -7.35 -6.51 -12.67
CA TYR A 14 -6.43 -5.41 -12.49
C TYR A 14 -5.03 -6.02 -12.31
N VAL A 15 -4.30 -6.06 -13.41
CA VAL A 15 -2.91 -6.51 -13.38
C VAL A 15 -2.12 -5.47 -12.59
N SER A 16 -1.54 -5.84 -11.47
CA SER A 16 -0.65 -5.00 -10.65
C SER A 16 0.58 -4.49 -11.42
N ASN A 17 0.82 -5.01 -12.62
CA ASN A 17 1.88 -4.61 -13.56
C ASN A 17 1.37 -3.73 -14.71
N SER A 18 0.39 -2.87 -14.46
CA SER A 18 -0.08 -1.90 -15.48
C SER A 18 1.03 -0.96 -15.98
N SER A 19 2.12 -0.82 -15.24
CA SER A 19 3.27 0.00 -15.63
C SER A 19 3.92 -0.43 -16.96
N ASP A 20 4.06 -1.72 -17.21
CA ASP A 20 4.66 -2.22 -18.45
C ASP A 20 3.73 -2.08 -19.65
N PHE A 21 2.43 -2.16 -19.44
CA PHE A 21 1.42 -1.99 -20.47
C PHE A 21 1.27 -0.53 -20.92
N PHE A 22 1.26 0.42 -19.96
CA PHE A 22 1.06 1.84 -20.27
C PHE A 22 2.33 2.58 -20.70
N PHE A 23 3.52 2.18 -20.24
CA PHE A 23 4.72 3.00 -20.38
C PHE A 23 5.88 2.35 -21.15
N GLY A 24 5.77 1.10 -21.57
CA GLY A 24 6.79 0.39 -22.38
C GLY A 24 8.18 0.36 -21.71
N ARG A 25 9.23 0.11 -22.49
CA ARG A 25 10.63 0.20 -22.04
C ARG A 25 11.06 1.67 -21.91
N ALA A 26 11.92 1.98 -20.92
CA ALA A 26 12.55 3.28 -20.82
C ALA A 26 13.40 3.55 -22.07
N THR A 27 13.38 4.79 -22.59
CA THR A 27 14.11 5.20 -23.79
C THR A 27 15.63 5.08 -23.64
N SER A 28 16.15 5.08 -22.41
CA SER A 28 17.57 4.88 -22.08
C SER A 28 18.07 3.44 -22.25
N GLY A 29 17.17 2.47 -22.52
CA GLY A 29 17.51 1.04 -22.57
C GLY A 29 17.76 0.38 -21.22
N LYS A 30 17.80 1.14 -20.12
CA LYS A 30 17.95 0.59 -18.77
C LYS A 30 16.59 0.05 -18.26
N PRO A 31 16.56 -1.09 -17.56
CA PRO A 31 15.35 -1.57 -16.91
C PRO A 31 15.02 -0.66 -15.72
N VAL A 32 13.85 -0.04 -15.75
CA VAL A 32 13.34 0.79 -14.65
C VAL A 32 12.15 0.10 -14.04
N ASN A 33 12.28 -0.25 -12.79
CA ASN A 33 11.21 -0.70 -11.91
C ASN A 33 11.37 -0.02 -10.54
N GLU A 34 10.45 -0.25 -9.65
CA GLU A 34 10.40 0.38 -8.34
C GLU A 34 11.68 0.13 -7.51
N ARG A 35 12.27 -1.07 -7.63
CA ARG A 35 13.50 -1.44 -6.91
C ARG A 35 14.74 -0.84 -7.57
N THR A 36 14.86 -0.91 -8.89
CA THR A 36 16.01 -0.32 -9.61
C THR A 36 16.00 1.20 -9.55
N ALA A 37 14.83 1.84 -9.52
CA ALA A 37 14.73 3.28 -9.37
C ALA A 37 15.35 3.78 -8.06
N MET A 38 15.26 3.01 -6.98
CA MET A 38 15.84 3.36 -5.68
C MET A 38 17.37 3.31 -5.64
N THR A 39 18.03 2.77 -6.67
CA THR A 39 19.50 2.88 -6.80
C THR A 39 19.95 4.23 -7.31
N ALA A 40 19.07 5.00 -7.97
CA ALA A 40 19.35 6.37 -8.36
C ALA A 40 19.35 7.29 -7.13
N THR A 41 20.48 7.95 -6.89
CA THR A 41 20.72 8.81 -5.71
C THR A 41 19.64 9.87 -5.54
N ALA A 42 19.21 10.51 -6.63
CA ALA A 42 18.17 11.54 -6.60
C ALA A 42 16.80 10.98 -6.20
N VAL A 43 16.42 9.81 -6.71
CA VAL A 43 15.16 9.15 -6.38
C VAL A 43 15.14 8.75 -4.91
N TYR A 44 16.21 8.09 -4.45
CA TYR A 44 16.36 7.72 -3.04
C TYR A 44 16.25 8.93 -2.11
N ALA A 45 16.95 10.03 -2.42
CA ALA A 45 16.91 11.24 -1.62
C ALA A 45 15.51 11.85 -1.55
N CYS A 46 14.78 11.93 -2.67
CA CYS A 46 13.42 12.44 -2.71
C CYS A 46 12.45 11.57 -1.88
N VAL A 47 12.50 10.25 -2.07
CA VAL A 47 11.64 9.32 -1.30
C VAL A 47 11.92 9.42 0.19
N ARG A 48 13.20 9.42 0.57
CA ARG A 48 13.62 9.52 1.97
C ARG A 48 13.11 10.81 2.63
N ILE A 49 13.39 11.97 2.02
CA ILE A 49 13.02 13.29 2.59
C ILE A 49 11.50 13.37 2.78
N LEU A 50 10.71 12.95 1.80
CA LEU A 50 9.25 13.01 1.87
C LEU A 50 8.70 12.02 2.90
N ALA A 51 9.24 10.81 2.96
CA ALA A 51 8.82 9.79 3.91
C ALA A 51 9.12 10.20 5.35
N GLU A 52 10.33 10.67 5.64
CA GLU A 52 10.73 11.19 6.95
C GLU A 52 9.89 12.41 7.36
N ALA A 53 9.62 13.34 6.44
CA ALA A 53 8.81 14.52 6.74
C ALA A 53 7.37 14.17 7.17
N VAL A 54 6.74 13.19 6.52
CA VAL A 54 5.41 12.71 6.91
C VAL A 54 5.47 11.89 8.19
N ALA A 55 6.50 11.05 8.35
CA ALA A 55 6.65 10.19 9.53
C ALA A 55 6.84 10.97 10.85
N GLN A 56 7.39 12.19 10.77
CA GLN A 56 7.56 13.08 11.94
C GLN A 56 6.23 13.63 12.47
N LEU A 57 5.18 13.66 11.63
CA LEU A 57 3.89 14.21 12.04
C LEU A 57 3.17 13.19 12.95
N PRO A 58 2.82 13.57 14.19
CA PRO A 58 2.12 12.66 15.10
C PRO A 58 0.68 12.44 14.61
N LEU A 59 0.23 11.20 14.70
CA LEU A 59 -1.14 10.83 14.39
C LEU A 59 -1.95 10.74 15.69
N HIS A 60 -2.93 11.61 15.85
CA HIS A 60 -3.76 11.70 17.03
C HIS A 60 -5.19 11.26 16.77
N VAL A 61 -5.86 10.74 17.81
CA VAL A 61 -7.28 10.40 17.79
C VAL A 61 -8.06 11.52 18.46
N TYR A 62 -9.07 12.03 17.75
CA TYR A 62 -9.96 13.08 18.24
C TYR A 62 -11.40 12.62 18.30
N GLU A 63 -12.14 13.06 19.29
CA GLU A 63 -13.57 12.92 19.42
C GLU A 63 -14.26 14.27 19.18
N TYR A 64 -15.38 14.24 18.47
CA TYR A 64 -16.22 15.43 18.25
C TYR A 64 -17.08 15.66 19.49
N ARG A 65 -17.05 16.88 20.01
CA ARG A 65 -17.91 17.32 21.11
C ARG A 65 -19.26 17.78 20.57
N GLU A 66 -20.30 17.73 21.41
CA GLU A 66 -21.62 18.20 21.04
C GLU A 66 -21.66 19.70 20.69
N ASP A 67 -20.75 20.48 21.22
CA ASP A 67 -20.58 21.92 20.96
C ASP A 67 -19.85 22.23 19.62
N GLY A 68 -19.49 21.21 18.83
CA GLY A 68 -18.79 21.33 17.54
C GLY A 68 -17.27 21.42 17.66
N GLY A 69 -16.70 21.35 18.86
CA GLY A 69 -15.26 21.25 19.11
C GLY A 69 -14.71 19.84 18.87
N LYS A 70 -13.36 19.72 18.90
CA LYS A 70 -12.63 18.45 18.87
C LYS A 70 -11.79 18.33 20.12
N GLU A 71 -11.82 17.16 20.76
CA GLU A 71 -11.00 16.86 21.93
C GLU A 71 -10.08 15.69 21.65
N LEU A 72 -8.82 15.78 22.11
CA LEU A 72 -7.82 14.72 21.97
C LEU A 72 -8.13 13.59 22.94
N VAL A 73 -8.27 12.36 22.43
CA VAL A 73 -8.66 11.20 23.24
C VAL A 73 -7.48 10.24 23.41
N HIS A 74 -6.73 10.42 24.50
CA HIS A 74 -5.62 9.51 24.85
C HIS A 74 -6.09 8.12 25.26
N GLY A 75 -7.29 8.01 25.84
CA GLY A 75 -7.87 6.73 26.31
C GLY A 75 -8.47 5.85 25.22
N HIS A 76 -8.49 6.31 23.97
CA HIS A 76 -9.05 5.51 22.88
C HIS A 76 -8.15 4.30 22.57
N PRO A 77 -8.72 3.08 22.37
CA PRO A 77 -7.92 1.88 22.12
C PRO A 77 -6.96 1.97 20.93
N LEU A 78 -7.29 2.78 19.92
CA LEU A 78 -6.43 3.01 18.75
C LEU A 78 -5.35 4.06 18.98
N TYR A 79 -5.41 4.84 20.09
CA TYR A 79 -4.43 5.91 20.31
C TYR A 79 -3.01 5.35 20.36
N HIS A 80 -2.78 4.36 21.21
CA HIS A 80 -1.47 3.72 21.35
C HIS A 80 -0.96 3.12 20.02
N ILE A 81 -1.85 2.43 19.28
CA ILE A 81 -1.51 1.78 18.00
C ILE A 81 -1.13 2.83 16.93
N LEU A 82 -1.83 3.95 16.86
CA LEU A 82 -1.59 4.96 15.82
C LEU A 82 -0.48 5.94 16.19
N HIS A 83 -0.36 6.28 17.47
CA HIS A 83 0.54 7.32 17.94
C HIS A 83 1.89 6.76 18.40
N ASP A 84 1.91 5.63 19.13
CA ASP A 84 3.12 5.12 19.78
C ASP A 84 3.68 3.91 19.03
N GLU A 85 2.95 2.79 19.04
CA GLU A 85 3.45 1.47 18.64
C GLU A 85 2.38 0.70 17.85
N PRO A 86 2.41 0.73 16.51
CA PRO A 86 1.46 0.01 15.68
C PRO A 86 1.57 -1.51 15.81
N ASN A 87 2.74 -2.02 16.12
CA ASN A 87 3.03 -3.44 16.40
C ASN A 87 4.33 -3.57 17.19
N PRO A 88 4.64 -4.75 17.78
CA PRO A 88 5.84 -4.96 18.60
C PRO A 88 7.18 -4.86 17.84
N GLU A 89 7.16 -4.78 16.50
CA GLU A 89 8.36 -4.80 15.67
C GLU A 89 8.81 -3.40 15.27
N MET A 90 7.92 -2.40 15.35
CA MET A 90 8.23 -1.04 14.86
C MET A 90 7.47 0.06 15.63
N THR A 91 8.11 1.21 15.69
CA THR A 91 7.48 2.43 16.23
C THR A 91 6.52 3.04 15.19
N SER A 92 5.65 3.93 15.64
CA SER A 92 4.73 4.66 14.78
C SER A 92 5.46 5.53 13.73
N PHE A 93 6.66 6.03 14.05
CA PHE A 93 7.51 6.73 13.09
C PHE A 93 7.90 5.82 11.93
N VAL A 94 8.50 4.66 12.22
CA VAL A 94 8.95 3.69 11.22
C VAL A 94 7.78 3.17 10.38
N PHE A 95 6.62 2.94 11.02
CA PHE A 95 5.40 2.52 10.32
C PHE A 95 4.95 3.55 9.29
N ARG A 96 4.84 4.83 9.67
CA ARG A 96 4.44 5.91 8.76
C ARG A 96 5.46 6.14 7.65
N GLU A 97 6.76 6.08 7.99
CA GLU A 97 7.85 6.17 7.02
C GLU A 97 7.76 5.05 5.98
N THR A 98 7.53 3.81 6.43
CA THR A 98 7.35 2.65 5.55
C THR A 98 6.14 2.82 4.64
N LEU A 99 4.97 3.17 5.17
CA LEU A 99 3.77 3.37 4.36
C LEU A 99 3.94 4.52 3.36
N MET A 100 4.59 5.62 3.77
CA MET A 100 4.85 6.73 2.86
C MET A 100 5.84 6.35 1.77
N SER A 101 6.89 5.58 2.09
CA SER A 101 7.82 5.05 1.10
C SER A 101 7.12 4.12 0.10
N HIS A 102 6.23 3.25 0.57
CA HIS A 102 5.41 2.40 -0.31
C HIS A 102 4.55 3.25 -1.25
N LEU A 103 3.91 4.29 -0.73
CA LEU A 103 3.06 5.19 -1.51
C LEU A 103 3.86 5.92 -2.60
N LEU A 104 5.05 6.41 -2.27
CA LEU A 104 5.92 7.14 -3.20
C LEU A 104 6.55 6.25 -4.28
N ILE A 105 6.77 4.97 -3.99
CA ILE A 105 7.41 4.04 -4.92
C ILE A 105 6.38 3.30 -5.76
N TRP A 106 5.35 2.69 -5.12
CA TRP A 106 4.36 1.84 -5.80
C TRP A 106 3.01 2.54 -6.03
N GLY A 107 2.81 3.72 -5.47
CA GLY A 107 1.55 4.45 -5.58
C GLY A 107 0.44 3.94 -4.66
N ASN A 108 0.70 2.90 -3.87
CA ASN A 108 -0.24 2.34 -2.91
C ASN A 108 0.51 1.93 -1.65
N ALA A 109 -0.13 2.06 -0.51
CA ALA A 109 0.37 1.52 0.75
C ALA A 109 -0.69 0.66 1.41
N TYR A 110 -0.27 -0.49 1.94
CA TYR A 110 -1.16 -1.45 2.57
C TYR A 110 -0.64 -1.82 3.95
N ALA A 111 -1.56 -1.99 4.91
CA ALA A 111 -1.23 -2.61 6.17
C ALA A 111 -2.34 -3.58 6.59
N GLN A 112 -1.95 -4.76 7.05
CA GLN A 112 -2.88 -5.72 7.62
C GLN A 112 -3.29 -5.28 9.01
N ILE A 113 -4.60 -5.34 9.29
CA ILE A 113 -5.20 -5.04 10.59
C ILE A 113 -5.40 -6.36 11.33
N ILE A 114 -4.64 -6.59 12.38
CA ILE A 114 -4.79 -7.77 13.24
C ILE A 114 -5.79 -7.45 14.34
N ARG A 115 -6.80 -8.32 14.51
CA ARG A 115 -7.84 -8.18 15.52
C ARG A 115 -7.87 -9.39 16.45
N ASN A 116 -8.31 -9.18 17.67
CA ASN A 116 -8.65 -10.28 18.57
C ASN A 116 -10.05 -10.84 18.27
N GLY A 117 -10.43 -11.94 18.95
CA GLY A 117 -11.73 -12.58 18.80
C GLY A 117 -12.94 -11.69 19.17
N ALA A 118 -12.72 -10.59 19.89
CA ALA A 118 -13.72 -9.57 20.22
C ALA A 118 -13.75 -8.39 19.21
N GLY A 119 -12.98 -8.47 18.10
CA GLY A 119 -12.93 -7.44 17.07
C GLY A 119 -12.02 -6.24 17.38
N ARG A 120 -11.38 -6.20 18.56
CA ARG A 120 -10.46 -5.12 18.93
C ARG A 120 -9.17 -5.22 18.11
N VAL A 121 -8.69 -4.11 17.55
CA VAL A 121 -7.42 -4.03 16.84
C VAL A 121 -6.27 -4.26 17.83
N LEU A 122 -5.38 -5.17 17.49
CA LEU A 122 -4.17 -5.50 18.25
C LEU A 122 -2.91 -4.89 17.62
N GLY A 123 -2.91 -4.68 16.29
CA GLY A 123 -1.76 -4.11 15.61
C GLY A 123 -1.98 -3.95 14.13
N LEU A 124 -1.06 -3.19 13.52
CA LEU A 124 -1.01 -2.89 12.09
C LEU A 124 0.35 -3.35 11.55
N TYR A 125 0.33 -4.16 10.49
CA TYR A 125 1.55 -4.70 9.86
C TYR A 125 1.61 -4.28 8.41
N PRO A 126 2.64 -3.53 7.97
CA PRO A 126 2.79 -3.14 6.58
C PRO A 126 2.89 -4.36 5.65
N LEU A 127 2.20 -4.31 4.52
CA LEU A 127 2.30 -5.31 3.45
C LEU A 127 3.06 -4.70 2.28
N LEU A 128 3.94 -5.48 1.64
CA LEU A 128 4.67 -5.04 0.45
C LEU A 128 3.69 -4.88 -0.72
N PRO A 129 3.61 -3.69 -1.35
CA PRO A 129 2.62 -3.44 -2.39
C PRO A 129 2.77 -4.30 -3.65
N ASP A 130 4.00 -4.70 -3.99
CA ASP A 130 4.30 -5.59 -5.11
C ASP A 130 3.77 -7.02 -4.93
N LYS A 131 3.28 -7.35 -3.74
CA LYS A 131 2.72 -8.65 -3.37
C LYS A 131 1.23 -8.62 -3.05
N VAL A 132 0.60 -7.45 -3.18
CA VAL A 132 -0.83 -7.26 -2.93
C VAL A 132 -1.54 -7.08 -4.25
N GLU A 133 -2.51 -7.93 -4.54
CA GLU A 133 -3.46 -7.80 -5.63
C GLU A 133 -4.82 -7.39 -5.06
N VAL A 134 -5.46 -6.42 -5.72
CA VAL A 134 -6.78 -5.91 -5.30
C VAL A 134 -7.82 -6.43 -6.27
N GLU A 135 -8.79 -7.16 -5.77
CA GLU A 135 -9.85 -7.77 -6.59
C GLU A 135 -11.25 -7.47 -6.03
N ARG A 136 -12.26 -7.80 -6.82
CA ARG A 136 -13.68 -7.75 -6.41
C ARG A 136 -14.31 -9.13 -6.51
N ASP A 137 -15.12 -9.46 -5.52
CA ASP A 137 -15.93 -10.66 -5.54
C ASP A 137 -17.12 -10.53 -6.51
N GLU A 138 -17.91 -11.61 -6.67
CA GLU A 138 -19.11 -11.64 -7.51
C GLU A 138 -20.19 -10.63 -7.07
N HIS A 139 -20.11 -10.14 -5.83
CA HIS A 139 -21.02 -9.15 -5.25
C HIS A 139 -20.46 -7.72 -5.31
N GLY A 140 -19.27 -7.54 -5.93
CA GLY A 140 -18.61 -6.24 -6.07
C GLY A 140 -17.83 -5.80 -4.82
N ARG A 141 -17.69 -6.64 -3.78
CA ARG A 141 -16.94 -6.31 -2.57
C ARG A 141 -15.46 -6.49 -2.83
N LEU A 142 -14.66 -5.55 -2.32
CA LEU A 142 -13.21 -5.61 -2.42
C LEU A 142 -12.63 -6.69 -1.52
N TYR A 143 -11.62 -7.38 -2.01
CA TYR A 143 -10.72 -8.21 -1.22
C TYR A 143 -9.30 -8.08 -1.75
N TYR A 144 -8.35 -8.48 -0.94
CA TYR A 144 -6.93 -8.36 -1.23
C TYR A 144 -6.30 -9.74 -1.19
N ILE A 145 -5.48 -10.06 -2.19
CA ILE A 145 -4.70 -11.28 -2.23
C ILE A 145 -3.24 -10.89 -1.93
N TYR A 146 -2.73 -11.35 -0.80
CA TYR A 146 -1.34 -11.17 -0.43
C TYR A 146 -0.55 -12.45 -0.72
N THR A 147 0.46 -12.35 -1.59
CA THR A 147 1.33 -13.48 -1.95
C THR A 147 2.63 -13.37 -1.16
N ARG A 148 2.80 -14.24 -0.17
CA ARG A 148 4.02 -14.32 0.64
C ARG A 148 5.05 -15.22 -0.04
N SER A 149 6.31 -14.76 -0.17
CA SER A 149 7.41 -15.61 -0.60
C SER A 149 8.12 -16.27 0.59
N SER A 150 8.69 -17.44 0.35
CA SER A 150 9.46 -18.21 1.37
C SER A 150 10.66 -17.47 1.94
N ASP A 151 11.16 -16.46 1.21
CA ASP A 151 12.38 -15.72 1.58
C ASP A 151 12.16 -14.71 2.72
N GLU A 152 10.90 -14.40 3.04
CA GLU A 152 10.55 -13.41 4.07
C GLU A 152 10.50 -13.96 5.49
N ASN A 153 10.34 -15.26 5.64
CA ASN A 153 10.39 -15.92 6.94
C ASN A 153 10.88 -17.37 6.80
N PRO A 154 12.09 -17.70 7.25
CA PRO A 154 12.65 -19.06 7.16
C PRO A 154 11.84 -20.11 7.91
N ASN A 155 10.97 -19.72 8.84
CA ASN A 155 10.08 -20.62 9.57
C ASN A 155 8.79 -20.95 8.80
N PHE A 156 8.54 -20.26 7.68
CA PHE A 156 7.38 -20.50 6.84
C PHE A 156 7.78 -21.27 5.57
N LYS A 157 7.53 -22.57 5.57
CA LYS A 157 7.73 -23.42 4.39
C LYS A 157 6.53 -23.30 3.45
N GLY A 158 6.66 -22.51 2.39
CA GLY A 158 5.72 -22.47 1.26
C GLY A 158 5.35 -21.07 0.78
N ASN A 159 5.09 -20.94 -0.52
CA ASN A 159 4.44 -19.79 -1.10
C ASN A 159 2.95 -19.87 -0.72
N GLY A 160 2.53 -19.00 0.20
CA GLY A 160 1.13 -18.94 0.62
C GLY A 160 0.44 -17.71 0.04
N GLN A 161 -0.73 -17.89 -0.57
CA GLN A 161 -1.65 -16.80 -0.86
C GLN A 161 -2.63 -16.65 0.30
N TYR A 162 -2.79 -15.43 0.76
CA TYR A 162 -3.73 -15.08 1.82
C TYR A 162 -4.77 -14.14 1.26
N VAL A 163 -6.03 -14.52 1.40
CA VAL A 163 -7.15 -13.65 1.02
C VAL A 163 -7.56 -12.84 2.25
N LEU A 164 -7.42 -11.53 2.15
CA LEU A 164 -7.77 -10.58 3.21
C LEU A 164 -9.03 -9.82 2.80
N LYS A 165 -9.94 -9.64 3.77
CA LYS A 165 -11.15 -8.85 3.56
C LYS A 165 -10.82 -7.37 3.58
N GLN A 166 -11.70 -6.56 3.00
CA GLN A 166 -11.57 -5.09 3.01
C GLN A 166 -11.42 -4.52 4.44
N ASP A 167 -12.15 -5.07 5.41
CA ASP A 167 -12.11 -4.62 6.80
C ASP A 167 -10.81 -4.97 7.54
N ASP A 168 -10.03 -5.90 7.00
CA ASP A 168 -8.77 -6.36 7.58
C ASP A 168 -7.53 -5.74 6.92
N VAL A 169 -7.72 -4.79 6.01
CA VAL A 169 -6.64 -4.09 5.32
C VAL A 169 -6.84 -2.59 5.39
N LEU A 170 -5.85 -1.88 5.93
CA LEU A 170 -5.72 -0.44 5.74
C LEU A 170 -5.06 -0.21 4.38
N HIS A 171 -5.84 0.26 3.41
CA HIS A 171 -5.37 0.63 2.09
C HIS A 171 -5.33 2.15 1.95
N ILE A 172 -4.18 2.69 1.60
CA ILE A 172 -3.96 4.11 1.31
C ILE A 172 -3.56 4.21 -0.16
N PRO A 173 -4.50 4.55 -1.05
CA PRO A 173 -4.21 4.77 -2.46
C PRO A 173 -3.54 6.13 -2.67
N GLY A 174 -2.59 6.18 -3.60
CA GLY A 174 -2.05 7.42 -4.13
C GLY A 174 -2.94 8.02 -5.22
N LEU A 175 -2.38 8.90 -6.03
CA LEU A 175 -3.06 9.46 -7.18
C LEU A 175 -3.39 8.37 -8.20
N GLY A 176 -4.65 8.21 -8.54
CA GLY A 176 -5.15 7.24 -9.52
C GLY A 176 -6.41 7.76 -10.20
N PHE A 177 -6.80 7.14 -11.33
CA PHE A 177 -8.00 7.58 -12.06
C PHE A 177 -9.31 7.06 -11.46
N ASP A 178 -9.29 5.91 -10.81
CA ASP A 178 -10.47 5.25 -10.24
C ASP A 178 -10.66 5.53 -8.74
N GLY A 179 -9.68 6.19 -8.11
CA GLY A 179 -9.69 6.45 -6.67
C GLY A 179 -9.49 5.19 -5.80
N LEU A 180 -9.27 4.03 -6.42
CA LEU A 180 -9.07 2.76 -5.73
C LEU A 180 -7.59 2.34 -5.74
N ILE A 181 -6.96 2.41 -6.92
CA ILE A 181 -5.56 2.04 -7.09
C ILE A 181 -4.78 3.26 -7.56
N GLY A 182 -3.74 3.63 -6.80
CA GLY A 182 -2.80 4.67 -7.17
C GLY A 182 -1.78 4.19 -8.19
N TYR A 183 -1.36 5.10 -9.07
CA TYR A 183 -0.26 4.83 -10.02
C TYR A 183 1.08 4.94 -9.33
N SER A 184 2.01 4.04 -9.70
CA SER A 184 3.41 4.17 -9.27
C SER A 184 4.02 5.47 -9.82
N PRO A 185 4.47 6.40 -8.97
CA PRO A 185 5.18 7.59 -9.40
C PRO A 185 6.46 7.26 -10.18
N ILE A 186 7.11 6.16 -9.84
CA ILE A 186 8.29 5.65 -10.57
C ILE A 186 7.92 5.22 -11.98
N ALA A 187 6.80 4.51 -12.15
CA ALA A 187 6.32 4.12 -13.47
C ALA A 187 5.96 5.33 -14.33
N MET A 188 5.34 6.35 -13.74
CA MET A 188 5.01 7.61 -14.42
C MET A 188 6.26 8.40 -14.85
N ALA A 189 7.32 8.38 -14.03
CA ALA A 189 8.59 9.05 -14.30
C ALA A 189 9.64 8.15 -14.96
N LYS A 190 9.27 6.99 -15.50
CA LYS A 190 10.16 5.92 -15.99
C LYS A 190 11.28 6.40 -16.90
N ASN A 191 10.99 7.28 -17.85
CA ASN A 191 11.99 7.80 -18.79
C ASN A 191 13.01 8.71 -18.10
N ALA A 192 12.56 9.59 -17.20
CA ALA A 192 13.46 10.48 -16.45
C ALA A 192 14.36 9.69 -15.49
N VAL A 193 13.79 8.72 -14.77
CA VAL A 193 14.54 7.81 -13.90
C VAL A 193 15.53 6.97 -14.71
N GLY A 194 15.10 6.45 -15.87
CA GLY A 194 15.97 5.69 -16.76
C GLY A 194 17.15 6.49 -17.32
N MET A 195 16.97 7.78 -17.62
CA MET A 195 18.08 8.67 -18.00
C MET A 195 19.03 8.90 -16.83
N THR A 196 18.52 9.12 -15.61
CA THR A 196 19.35 9.28 -14.41
C THR A 196 20.22 8.04 -14.19
N LEU A 197 19.62 6.83 -14.22
CA LEU A 197 20.34 5.56 -14.09
C LEU A 197 21.36 5.30 -15.21
N ALA A 198 21.23 5.94 -16.36
CA ALA A 198 22.19 5.82 -17.46
C ALA A 198 23.36 6.80 -17.32
N CYS A 199 23.20 7.88 -16.54
CA CYS A 199 24.22 8.90 -16.30
C CYS A 199 25.08 8.63 -15.05
N GLU A 200 24.57 7.82 -14.10
CA GLU A 200 25.32 7.32 -12.94
C GLU A 200 26.14 6.08 -13.29
#